data_d04a3ec0884640e142388f3378d785bf
#
_entry.id   d04a3ec0884640e142388f3378d785bf
#
_cell.length_a   1.000
_cell.length_b   1.000
_cell.length_c   1.000
_cell.angle_alpha   90.00
_cell.angle_beta   90.00
_cell.angle_gamma   90.00
#
_symmetry.space_group_name_H-M   'P 1'
#
loop_
_entity.id
_entity.type
_entity.pdbx_description
1 polymer ?
#
loop_
_entity_poly.entity_id
_entity_poly.type
_entity_poly.pdbx_seq_one_letter_code
_entity_poly.pdbx_strand_id
1 'polypeptide(L)' 'MCLGIPGKVVEVYREHDLLMGKVDFGGVCKRVCLETAPEIAVGDYALVHVGFAIARINEAEARRVFAMLEGMNELDELK' A
#
# COMPACT_ATOMS: atom_id res chain seq x y z
N MET A 1 -12.73 3.83 12.35
CA MET A 1 -12.84 3.58 10.93
C MET A 1 -11.46 3.52 10.27
N CYS A 2 -11.26 2.55 9.45
CA CYS A 2 -9.97 2.38 8.78
C CYS A 2 -9.99 2.97 7.40
N LEU A 3 -9.06 3.85 7.14
CA LEU A 3 -8.79 4.35 5.80
C LEU A 3 -7.62 3.58 5.25
N GLY A 4 -7.54 3.46 3.92
CA GLY A 4 -6.38 2.85 3.31
C GLY A 4 -5.16 3.72 3.51
N ILE A 5 -4.01 3.08 3.60
CA ILE A 5 -2.73 3.78 3.72
C ILE A 5 -2.00 3.64 2.40
N PRO A 6 -1.58 4.75 1.78
CA PRO A 6 -0.87 4.67 0.50
C PRO A 6 0.58 4.26 0.70
N GLY A 7 1.09 3.47 -0.23
CA GLY A 7 2.48 3.08 -0.22
C GLY A 7 2.96 2.80 -1.64
N LYS A 8 4.27 2.81 -1.82
CA LYS A 8 4.88 2.56 -3.12
C LYS A 8 5.31 1.11 -3.21
N VAL A 9 4.87 0.44 -4.26
CA VAL A 9 5.21 -0.96 -4.50
C VAL A 9 6.65 -1.02 -4.99
N VAL A 10 7.50 -1.72 -4.24
CA VAL A 10 8.92 -1.84 -4.58
C VAL A 10 9.28 -3.22 -5.09
N GLU A 11 8.40 -4.20 -4.89
CA GLU A 11 8.64 -5.55 -5.37
C GLU A 11 7.30 -6.27 -5.57
N VAL A 12 7.21 -7.10 -6.60
CA VAL A 12 6.04 -7.95 -6.86
C VAL A 12 6.53 -9.37 -7.04
N TYR A 13 5.88 -10.31 -6.37
CA TYR A 13 6.30 -11.70 -6.43
C TYR A 13 5.11 -12.61 -6.16
N ARG A 14 5.30 -13.91 -6.36
CA ARG A 14 4.29 -14.91 -6.03
C ARG A 14 4.75 -15.75 -4.88
N GLU A 15 3.84 -16.03 -3.97
CA GLU A 15 4.11 -16.86 -2.81
C GLU A 15 2.90 -17.76 -2.59
N HIS A 16 3.10 -19.08 -2.65
CA HIS A 16 2.00 -20.05 -2.48
C HIS A 16 0.83 -19.74 -3.43
N ASP A 17 1.17 -19.42 -4.68
CA ASP A 17 0.19 -19.08 -5.73
C ASP A 17 -0.58 -17.79 -5.47
N LEU A 18 -0.15 -17.01 -4.51
CA LEU A 18 -0.76 -15.70 -4.25
C LEU A 18 0.14 -14.61 -4.82
N LEU A 19 -0.48 -13.61 -5.42
CA LEU A 19 0.24 -12.45 -5.91
C LEU A 19 0.47 -11.52 -4.71
N MET A 20 1.74 -11.29 -4.42
CA MET A 20 2.14 -10.50 -3.25
C MET A 20 3.03 -9.35 -3.69
N GLY A 21 3.14 -8.36 -2.86
CA GLY A 21 4.02 -7.24 -3.11
C GLY A 21 4.66 -6.75 -1.83
N LYS A 22 5.82 -6.12 -2.00
CA LYS A 22 6.47 -5.42 -0.92
C LYS A 22 6.20 -3.94 -1.12
N VAL A 23 5.64 -3.31 -0.11
CA VAL A 23 5.19 -1.92 -0.21
C VAL A 23 5.91 -1.09 0.83
N ASP A 24 6.44 0.05 0.36
CA ASP A 24 7.15 1.00 1.20
C ASP A 24 6.21 2.12 1.63
N PHE A 25 6.02 2.24 2.93
CA PHE A 25 5.15 3.25 3.53
C PHE A 25 5.98 4.37 4.16
N GLY A 26 6.92 4.90 3.40
CA GLY A 26 7.74 5.99 3.91
C GLY A 26 8.85 5.53 4.83
N GLY A 27 9.53 4.46 4.46
CA GLY A 27 10.64 3.90 5.23
C GLY A 27 10.31 2.60 5.93
N VAL A 28 9.03 2.24 5.97
CA VAL A 28 8.59 0.96 6.55
C VAL A 28 8.05 0.10 5.43
N CYS A 29 8.65 -1.07 5.23
CA CYS A 29 8.23 -1.99 4.18
C CYS A 29 7.42 -3.13 4.77
N LYS A 30 6.30 -3.45 4.12
CA LYS A 30 5.41 -4.51 4.55
C LYS A 30 5.02 -5.39 3.38
N ARG A 31 4.73 -6.66 3.65
CA ARG A 31 4.15 -7.55 2.66
C ARG A 31 2.67 -7.24 2.52
N VAL A 32 2.21 -7.19 1.27
CA VAL A 32 0.83 -6.84 0.97
C VAL A 32 0.32 -7.80 -0.09
N CYS A 33 -0.92 -8.24 0.07
CA CYS A 33 -1.56 -9.11 -0.92
C CYS A 33 -2.09 -8.24 -2.07
N LEU A 34 -1.73 -8.61 -3.30
CA LEU A 34 -2.15 -7.87 -4.49
C LEU A 34 -3.24 -8.60 -5.28
N GLU A 35 -3.83 -9.66 -4.72
CA GLU A 35 -4.82 -10.46 -5.43
C GLU A 35 -6.06 -9.65 -5.83
N THR A 36 -6.42 -8.65 -5.04
CA THR A 36 -7.58 -7.82 -5.35
C THR A 36 -7.25 -6.67 -6.29
N ALA A 37 -5.98 -6.46 -6.61
CA ALA A 37 -5.56 -5.40 -7.52
C ALA A 37 -4.35 -5.87 -8.32
N PRO A 38 -4.50 -6.92 -9.15
CA PRO A 38 -3.36 -7.56 -9.81
C PRO A 38 -2.71 -6.70 -10.88
N GLU A 39 -3.32 -5.60 -11.27
CA GLU A 39 -2.75 -4.69 -12.26
C GLU A 39 -1.62 -3.84 -11.67
N ILE A 40 -1.45 -3.84 -10.35
CA ILE A 40 -0.41 -3.03 -9.70
C ILE A 40 0.96 -3.63 -10.00
N ALA A 41 1.91 -2.76 -10.37
CA ALA A 41 3.27 -3.15 -10.70
C ALA A 41 4.27 -2.38 -9.86
N VAL A 42 5.53 -2.81 -9.93
CA VAL A 42 6.63 -2.12 -9.25
C VAL A 42 6.67 -0.67 -9.71
N GLY A 43 6.76 0.24 -8.74
CA GLY A 43 6.76 1.68 -9.01
C GLY A 43 5.40 2.32 -8.87
N ASP A 44 4.33 1.52 -8.88
CA ASP A 44 2.99 2.04 -8.68
C ASP A 44 2.74 2.32 -7.20
N TYR A 45 1.81 3.23 -6.95
CA TYR A 45 1.33 3.46 -5.58
C TYR A 45 0.03 2.70 -5.39
N ALA A 46 -0.11 2.13 -4.21
CA ALA A 46 -1.29 1.36 -3.86
C ALA A 46 -1.89 1.86 -2.57
N LEU A 47 -3.21 1.82 -2.51
CA LEU A 47 -3.92 2.09 -1.26
C LEU A 47 -4.10 0.75 -0.56
N VAL A 48 -3.55 0.63 0.64
CA VAL A 48 -3.49 -0.64 1.36
C VAL A 48 -4.31 -0.56 2.63
N HIS A 49 -5.10 -1.59 2.87
CA HIS A 49 -5.93 -1.69 4.07
C HIS A 49 -5.85 -3.12 4.59
N VAL A 50 -5.42 -3.26 5.83
CA VAL A 50 -5.32 -4.56 6.53
C VAL A 50 -4.56 -5.59 5.69
N GLY A 51 -3.44 -5.17 5.11
CA GLY A 51 -2.56 -6.08 4.37
C GLY A 51 -2.98 -6.39 2.95
N PHE A 52 -4.06 -5.76 2.45
CA PHE A 52 -4.53 -5.95 1.08
C PHE A 52 -4.47 -4.64 0.31
N ALA A 53 -3.94 -4.70 -0.91
CA ALA A 53 -3.99 -3.55 -1.81
C ALA A 53 -5.40 -3.49 -2.39
N ILE A 54 -6.11 -2.41 -2.13
CA ILE A 54 -7.50 -2.29 -2.58
C ILE A 54 -7.64 -1.43 -3.82
N ALA A 55 -6.63 -0.63 -4.16
CA ALA A 55 -6.70 0.21 -5.35
C ALA A 55 -5.32 0.70 -5.72
N ARG A 56 -5.12 0.93 -7.02
CA ARG A 56 -3.94 1.62 -7.51
C ARG A 56 -4.24 3.11 -7.55
N ILE A 57 -3.35 3.92 -7.01
CA ILE A 57 -3.53 5.37 -7.01
C ILE A 57 -2.29 6.02 -7.62
N ASN A 58 -2.39 7.28 -7.99
CA ASN A 58 -1.24 7.99 -8.53
C ASN A 58 -0.44 8.62 -7.38
N GLU A 59 0.75 9.08 -7.71
CA GLU A 59 1.67 9.63 -6.71
C GLU A 59 1.09 10.86 -6.00
N ALA A 60 0.42 11.72 -6.73
CA ALA A 60 -0.16 12.92 -6.14
C ALA A 60 -1.25 12.57 -5.12
N GLU A 61 -2.07 11.59 -5.45
CA GLU A 61 -3.10 11.12 -4.53
C GLU A 61 -2.47 10.47 -3.30
N ALA A 62 -1.42 9.66 -3.52
CA ALA A 62 -0.73 8.99 -2.43
C ALA A 62 -0.18 10.00 -1.45
N ARG A 63 0.45 11.05 -1.93
CA ARG A 63 1.00 12.08 -1.07
C ARG A 63 -0.06 12.81 -0.28
N ARG A 64 -1.18 13.09 -0.92
CA ARG A 64 -2.28 13.81 -0.28
C ARG A 64 -2.89 12.97 0.84
N VAL A 65 -3.16 11.69 0.56
CA VAL A 65 -3.75 10.81 1.56
C VAL A 65 -2.78 10.56 2.70
N PHE A 66 -1.51 10.36 2.39
CA PHE A 66 -0.49 10.11 3.41
C PHE A 66 -0.37 11.31 4.36
N ALA A 67 -0.38 12.52 3.82
CA ALA A 67 -0.31 13.72 4.63
C ALA A 67 -1.53 13.85 5.54
N MET A 68 -2.70 13.48 5.02
CA MET A 68 -3.93 13.52 5.78
C MET A 68 -3.89 12.52 6.93
N LEU A 69 -3.43 11.29 6.65
CA LEU A 69 -3.34 10.25 7.67
C LEU A 69 -2.32 10.59 8.73
N GLU A 70 -1.23 11.21 8.34
CA GLU A 70 -0.19 11.64 9.26
C GLU A 70 -0.76 12.62 10.29
N GLY A 71 -1.57 13.56 9.82
CA GLY A 71 -2.21 14.52 10.69
C GLY A 71 -3.24 13.90 11.61
N MET A 72 -3.74 12.72 11.26
CA MET A 72 -4.75 12.02 12.03
C MET A 72 -4.18 10.87 12.87
N ASN A 73 -2.88 10.68 12.82
CA ASN A 73 -2.18 9.58 13.52
C ASN A 73 -2.64 8.19 13.10
N GLU A 74 -3.16 8.07 11.89
CA GLU A 74 -3.62 6.78 11.38
C GLU A 74 -2.47 5.85 11.03
N LEU A 75 -1.25 6.37 11.01
CA LEU A 75 -0.08 5.56 10.68
C LEU A 75 0.26 4.51 11.74
N ASP A 76 -0.39 4.57 12.87
CA ASP A 76 -0.23 3.55 13.91
C ASP A 76 -0.58 2.16 13.38
N GLU A 77 -1.38 2.10 12.35
CA GLU A 77 -1.74 0.86 11.69
C GLU A 77 -0.53 0.11 11.14
N LEU A 78 0.56 0.81 10.91
CA LEU A 78 1.78 0.23 10.36
C LEU A 78 2.66 -0.46 11.41
N LYS A 79 2.33 -0.33 12.66
CA LYS A 79 3.15 -0.87 13.74
C LYS A 79 2.80 -2.30 14.09
#